data_3d56b23563af0e9dfa81aa318a8d99bd
#
_entry.id   3d56b23563af0e9dfa81aa318a8d99bd
#
_cell.length_a   1.000
_cell.length_b   1.000
_cell.length_c   1.000
_cell.angle_alpha   90.00
_cell.angle_beta   90.00
_cell.angle_gamma   90.00
#
_symmetry.space_group_name_H-M   'P 1'
#
loop_
_entity.id
_entity.type
_entity.pdbx_description
1 polymer ?
#
loop_
_entity_poly.entity_id
_entity_poly.type
_entity_poly.pdbx_seq_one_letter_code
_entity_poly.pdbx_strand_id
1 'polypeptide(L)'
;MTGWRIGYGVFPTKLYKHAEKLAINCHSCVSTASQYGALEALRGPQEAVDKMVKEFQTRRDYMVKSINEIKGFRCQNPGGAFYIFPNIKETGLKSKIIENRLLEELGIAVVSGPSFGDFGEGYIRVSYANNLTNLKEAINRLKNHLMTE
;
A
#
# COMPACT_ATOMS: atom_id res chain seq x y z
N MET A 1 1.76 2.79 -14.44
CA MET A 1 2.54 4.05 -14.71
C MET A 1 3.18 4.68 -13.47
N THR A 2 3.39 3.96 -12.39
CA THR A 2 3.98 4.52 -11.14
C THR A 2 5.35 5.17 -11.35
N GLY A 3 6.22 4.59 -12.18
CA GLY A 3 7.55 5.12 -12.51
C GLY A 3 7.53 6.38 -13.37
N TRP A 4 6.45 6.67 -14.07
CA TRP A 4 6.30 7.86 -14.91
C TRP A 4 6.08 9.15 -14.12
N ARG A 5 5.80 9.01 -12.81
CA ARG A 5 5.63 10.12 -11.86
C ARG A 5 4.68 11.21 -12.37
N ILE A 6 3.51 10.82 -12.86
CA ILE A 6 2.45 11.71 -13.34
C ILE A 6 1.13 11.40 -12.65
N GLY A 7 0.37 12.42 -12.38
CA GLY A 7 -1.01 12.38 -11.91
C GLY A 7 -1.79 13.57 -12.46
N TYR A 8 -3.09 13.57 -12.24
CA TYR A 8 -3.93 14.70 -12.57
C TYR A 8 -4.95 14.98 -11.47
N GLY A 9 -5.38 16.22 -11.37
CA GLY A 9 -6.42 16.64 -10.45
C GLY A 9 -7.54 17.36 -11.17
N VAL A 10 -8.78 17.10 -10.78
CA VAL A 10 -9.98 17.81 -11.26
C VAL A 10 -10.40 18.77 -10.15
N PHE A 11 -10.41 20.06 -10.46
CA PHE A 11 -10.72 21.13 -9.51
C PHE A 11 -11.98 21.90 -9.89
N PRO A 12 -12.77 22.36 -8.94
CA PRO A 12 -13.80 23.36 -9.19
C PRO A 12 -13.21 24.60 -9.87
N THR A 13 -13.95 25.21 -10.81
CA THR A 13 -13.47 26.33 -11.63
C THR A 13 -12.87 27.47 -10.81
N LYS A 14 -13.47 27.80 -9.66
CA LYS A 14 -12.96 28.85 -8.77
C LYS A 14 -11.63 28.55 -8.08
N LEU A 15 -11.24 27.27 -7.99
CA LEU A 15 -9.96 26.83 -7.40
C LEU A 15 -8.87 26.58 -8.45
N TYR A 16 -9.24 26.43 -9.72
CA TYR A 16 -8.34 26.03 -10.79
C TYR A 16 -7.08 26.91 -10.88
N LYS A 17 -7.26 28.25 -10.96
CA LYS A 17 -6.13 29.21 -11.06
C LYS A 17 -5.18 29.14 -9.86
N HIS A 18 -5.70 28.89 -8.67
CA HIS A 18 -4.86 28.76 -7.48
C HIS A 18 -4.07 27.44 -7.48
N ALA A 19 -4.71 26.33 -7.87
CA ALA A 19 -4.05 25.05 -8.02
C ALA A 19 -2.97 25.10 -9.12
N GLU A 20 -3.25 25.69 -10.27
CA GLU A 20 -2.29 25.89 -11.35
C GLU A 20 -1.07 26.69 -10.88
N LYS A 21 -1.28 27.82 -10.20
CA LYS A 21 -0.18 28.64 -9.67
C LYS A 21 0.68 27.88 -8.68
N LEU A 22 0.07 27.08 -7.80
CA LEU A 22 0.82 26.23 -6.85
C LEU A 22 1.59 25.14 -7.59
N ALA A 23 1.00 24.47 -8.56
CA ALA A 23 1.65 23.44 -9.35
C ALA A 23 2.88 23.97 -10.08
N ILE A 24 2.78 25.13 -10.73
CA ILE A 24 3.90 25.77 -11.43
C ILE A 24 5.07 26.06 -10.44
N ASN A 25 4.76 26.54 -9.24
CA ASN A 25 5.79 26.90 -8.26
C ASN A 25 6.37 25.70 -7.50
N CYS A 26 5.59 24.62 -7.33
CA CYS A 26 6.03 23.43 -6.58
C CYS A 26 6.75 22.40 -7.45
N HIS A 27 6.32 22.22 -8.69
CA HIS A 27 6.85 21.16 -9.58
C HIS A 27 7.19 21.62 -11.00
N SER A 28 6.99 22.89 -11.34
CA SER A 28 7.16 23.47 -12.68
C SER A 28 6.21 22.82 -13.69
N CYS A 29 6.69 21.90 -14.52
CA CYS A 29 5.85 21.18 -15.47
C CYS A 29 6.23 19.70 -15.53
N VAL A 30 5.25 18.88 -15.90
CA VAL A 30 5.47 17.45 -16.13
C VAL A 30 6.06 17.25 -17.53
N SER A 31 6.97 16.28 -17.66
CA SER A 31 7.55 15.88 -18.94
C SER A 31 6.46 15.67 -20.00
N THR A 32 6.64 16.27 -21.18
CA THR A 32 5.71 16.13 -22.30
C THR A 32 5.50 14.66 -22.71
N ALA A 33 6.56 13.85 -22.71
CA ALA A 33 6.45 12.42 -22.98
C ALA A 33 5.54 11.71 -21.98
N SER A 34 5.66 12.04 -20.69
CA SER A 34 4.78 11.48 -19.64
C SER A 34 3.32 11.91 -19.83
N GLN A 35 3.07 13.15 -20.29
CA GLN A 35 1.71 13.62 -20.55
C GLN A 35 1.06 12.85 -21.72
N TYR A 36 1.77 12.61 -22.81
CA TYR A 36 1.27 11.77 -23.91
C TYR A 36 1.08 10.32 -23.48
N GLY A 37 1.99 9.77 -22.69
CA GLY A 37 1.84 8.43 -22.12
C GLY A 37 0.60 8.31 -21.23
N ALA A 38 0.30 9.31 -20.38
CA ALA A 38 -0.90 9.35 -19.56
C ALA A 38 -2.18 9.49 -20.41
N LEU A 39 -2.14 10.30 -21.47
CA LEU A 39 -3.25 10.46 -22.41
C LEU A 39 -3.61 9.12 -23.06
N GLU A 40 -2.60 8.38 -23.53
CA GLU A 40 -2.79 7.06 -24.11
C GLU A 40 -3.30 6.05 -23.07
N ALA A 41 -2.76 6.06 -21.84
CA ALA A 41 -3.24 5.21 -20.77
C ALA A 41 -4.71 5.44 -20.40
N LEU A 42 -5.22 6.65 -20.55
CA LEU A 42 -6.63 6.99 -20.30
C LEU A 42 -7.56 6.67 -21.48
N ARG A 43 -7.08 6.80 -22.72
CA ARG A 43 -7.88 6.63 -23.94
C ARG A 43 -7.76 5.23 -24.56
N GLY A 44 -6.64 4.57 -24.32
CA GLY A 44 -6.33 3.25 -24.86
C GLY A 44 -7.10 2.12 -24.18
N PRO A 45 -6.85 0.88 -24.61
CA PRO A 45 -7.47 -0.31 -24.06
C PRO A 45 -7.24 -0.47 -22.57
N GLN A 46 -8.26 -0.91 -21.81
CA GLN A 46 -8.22 -1.02 -20.35
C GLN A 46 -8.01 -2.47 -19.84
N GLU A 47 -7.95 -3.45 -20.72
CA GLU A 47 -7.85 -4.88 -20.33
C GLU A 47 -6.62 -5.19 -19.49
N ALA A 48 -5.51 -4.48 -19.70
CA ALA A 48 -4.30 -4.61 -18.88
C ALA A 48 -4.52 -4.12 -17.45
N VAL A 49 -5.31 -3.05 -17.28
CA VAL A 49 -5.70 -2.51 -15.97
C VAL A 49 -6.62 -3.51 -15.26
N ASP A 50 -7.63 -4.03 -15.95
CA ASP A 50 -8.57 -5.00 -15.39
C ASP A 50 -7.86 -6.27 -14.93
N LYS A 51 -6.91 -6.76 -15.72
CA LYS A 51 -6.07 -7.92 -15.37
C LYS A 51 -5.23 -7.64 -14.12
N MET A 52 -4.61 -6.47 -14.04
CA MET A 52 -3.82 -6.06 -12.89
C MET A 52 -4.68 -5.91 -11.63
N VAL A 53 -5.87 -5.32 -11.73
CA VAL A 53 -6.81 -5.17 -10.61
C VAL A 53 -7.24 -6.53 -10.07
N LYS A 54 -7.58 -7.49 -10.93
CA LYS A 54 -7.92 -8.87 -10.54
C LYS A 54 -6.78 -9.55 -9.80
N GLU A 55 -5.55 -9.39 -10.28
CA GLU A 55 -4.36 -9.94 -9.62
C GLU A 55 -4.15 -9.33 -8.23
N PHE A 56 -4.26 -8.00 -8.10
CA PHE A 56 -4.18 -7.33 -6.81
C PHE A 56 -5.32 -7.73 -5.86
N GLN A 57 -6.51 -7.94 -6.37
CA GLN A 57 -7.63 -8.44 -5.59
C GLN A 57 -7.33 -9.82 -5.00
N THR A 58 -6.81 -10.74 -5.82
CA THR A 58 -6.40 -12.08 -5.37
C THR A 58 -5.36 -12.02 -4.24
N ARG A 59 -4.35 -11.17 -4.39
CA ARG A 59 -3.30 -10.97 -3.38
C ARG A 59 -3.87 -10.35 -2.10
N ARG A 60 -4.71 -9.33 -2.22
CA ARG A 60 -5.40 -8.70 -1.10
C ARG A 60 -6.19 -9.70 -0.30
N ASP A 61 -7.06 -10.46 -0.97
CA ASP A 61 -7.97 -11.39 -0.32
C ASP A 61 -7.18 -12.51 0.41
N TYR A 62 -6.10 -13.00 -0.21
CA TYR A 62 -5.17 -13.91 0.44
C TYR A 62 -4.53 -13.29 1.68
N MET A 63 -3.98 -12.08 1.57
CA MET A 63 -3.27 -11.41 2.67
C MET A 63 -4.20 -11.10 3.84
N VAL A 64 -5.40 -10.55 3.57
CA VAL A 64 -6.38 -10.23 4.62
C VAL A 64 -6.83 -11.49 5.35
N LYS A 65 -7.15 -12.57 4.61
CA LYS A 65 -7.52 -13.85 5.21
C LYS A 65 -6.39 -14.38 6.09
N SER A 66 -5.17 -14.45 5.55
CA SER A 66 -4.03 -15.06 6.23
C SER A 66 -3.58 -14.27 7.47
N ILE A 67 -3.63 -12.94 7.44
CA ILE A 67 -3.32 -12.08 8.59
C ILE A 67 -4.36 -12.27 9.71
N ASN A 68 -5.63 -12.40 9.37
CA ASN A 68 -6.70 -12.63 10.37
C ASN A 68 -6.66 -14.03 11.03
N GLU A 69 -5.89 -14.96 10.48
CA GLU A 69 -5.61 -16.25 11.11
C GLU A 69 -4.49 -16.18 12.15
N ILE A 70 -3.77 -15.06 12.24
CA ILE A 70 -2.65 -14.86 13.17
C ILE A 70 -3.16 -14.25 14.47
N LYS A 71 -2.88 -14.87 15.60
CA LYS A 71 -3.29 -14.38 16.92
C LYS A 71 -2.73 -12.97 17.17
N GLY A 72 -3.57 -12.08 17.63
CA GLY A 72 -3.19 -10.69 17.91
C GLY A 72 -3.23 -9.74 16.70
N PHE A 73 -3.54 -10.25 15.50
CA PHE A 73 -3.68 -9.46 14.30
C PHE A 73 -5.15 -9.38 13.84
N ARG A 74 -5.59 -8.19 13.43
CA ARG A 74 -6.92 -7.96 12.85
C ARG A 74 -6.80 -7.02 11.67
N CYS A 75 -7.31 -7.42 10.51
CA CYS A 75 -7.25 -6.64 9.29
C CYS A 75 -8.63 -6.57 8.64
N GLN A 76 -9.11 -5.35 8.39
CA GLN A 76 -10.27 -5.12 7.54
C GLN A 76 -9.88 -5.24 6.07
N ASN A 77 -10.84 -5.64 5.23
CA ASN A 77 -10.62 -5.73 3.79
C ASN A 77 -10.62 -4.32 3.18
N PRO A 78 -9.49 -3.81 2.64
CA PRO A 78 -9.46 -2.47 2.06
C PRO A 78 -10.18 -2.44 0.71
N GLY A 79 -10.87 -1.33 0.43
CA GLY A 79 -11.55 -1.10 -0.84
C GLY A 79 -10.63 -0.77 -2.01
N GLY A 80 -9.34 -0.52 -1.77
CA GLY A 80 -8.38 -0.12 -2.81
C GLY A 80 -6.94 -0.12 -2.33
N ALA A 81 -6.05 0.51 -3.11
CA ALA A 81 -4.60 0.52 -2.95
C ALA A 81 -3.96 -0.88 -3.08
N PHE A 82 -2.71 -1.02 -2.69
CA PHE A 82 -1.96 -2.27 -2.60
C PHE A 82 -1.33 -2.45 -1.22
N TYR A 83 -2.01 -1.91 -0.20
CA TYR A 83 -1.64 -2.01 1.20
C TYR A 83 -2.78 -2.58 2.03
N ILE A 84 -2.43 -3.38 3.04
CA ILE A 84 -3.29 -3.66 4.19
C ILE A 84 -2.73 -2.95 5.40
N PHE A 85 -3.59 -2.66 6.38
CA PHE A 85 -3.24 -1.94 7.61
C PHE A 85 -3.73 -2.70 8.84
N PRO A 86 -3.10 -3.85 9.18
CA PRO A 86 -3.49 -4.67 10.31
C PRO A 86 -3.38 -3.94 11.64
N ASN A 87 -4.41 -4.09 12.47
CA ASN A 87 -4.37 -3.79 13.88
C ASN A 87 -3.60 -4.89 14.61
N ILE A 88 -2.67 -4.49 15.47
CA ILE A 88 -1.77 -5.38 16.23
C ILE A 88 -1.87 -5.16 17.74
N LYS A 89 -2.86 -4.40 18.21
CA LYS A 89 -3.00 -4.02 19.63
C LYS A 89 -3.11 -5.23 20.56
N GLU A 90 -3.76 -6.29 20.10
CA GLU A 90 -3.90 -7.53 20.88
C GLU A 90 -2.57 -8.27 21.10
N THR A 91 -1.50 -7.91 20.38
CA THR A 91 -0.16 -8.46 20.64
C THR A 91 0.49 -7.87 21.89
N GLY A 92 -0.02 -6.74 22.41
CA GLY A 92 0.56 -6.02 23.54
C GLY A 92 1.85 -5.25 23.21
N LEU A 93 2.34 -5.33 21.97
CA LEU A 93 3.59 -4.70 21.54
C LEU A 93 3.33 -3.39 20.80
N LYS A 94 4.28 -2.44 20.90
CA LYS A 94 4.26 -1.20 20.11
C LYS A 94 4.56 -1.48 18.63
N SER A 95 3.95 -0.70 17.76
CA SER A 95 4.09 -0.83 16.30
C SER A 95 5.55 -0.83 15.83
N LYS A 96 6.41 0.01 16.41
CA LYS A 96 7.84 0.07 16.05
C LYS A 96 8.61 -1.16 16.49
N ILE A 97 8.25 -1.77 17.60
CA ILE A 97 8.87 -3.01 18.08
C ILE A 97 8.54 -4.16 17.11
N ILE A 98 7.27 -4.28 16.71
CA ILE A 98 6.86 -5.28 15.71
C ILE A 98 7.55 -5.05 14.37
N GLU A 99 7.60 -3.80 13.87
CA GLU A 99 8.31 -3.48 12.62
C GLU A 99 9.77 -3.98 12.67
N ASN A 100 10.50 -3.68 13.74
CA ASN A 100 11.90 -4.08 13.89
C ASN A 100 12.04 -5.60 13.98
N ARG A 101 11.24 -6.27 14.83
CA ARG A 101 11.28 -7.74 14.95
C ARG A 101 10.97 -8.46 13.65
N LEU A 102 9.95 -8.01 12.91
CA LEU A 102 9.60 -8.59 11.61
C LEU A 102 10.74 -8.45 10.60
N LEU A 103 11.45 -7.32 10.62
CA LEU A 103 12.59 -7.10 9.73
C LEU A 103 13.82 -7.92 10.15
N GLU A 104 14.22 -7.84 11.41
CA GLU A 104 15.47 -8.41 11.89
C GLU A 104 15.41 -9.94 12.05
N GLU A 105 14.27 -10.46 12.54
CA GLU A 105 14.13 -11.90 12.85
C GLU A 105 13.56 -12.69 11.67
N LEU A 106 12.69 -12.07 10.86
CA LEU A 106 11.95 -12.77 9.78
C LEU A 106 12.28 -12.30 8.38
N GLY A 107 13.02 -11.19 8.22
CA GLY A 107 13.28 -10.57 6.92
C GLY A 107 12.01 -10.04 6.25
N ILE A 108 11.01 -9.61 7.03
CA ILE A 108 9.75 -9.07 6.54
C ILE A 108 9.71 -7.56 6.77
N ALA A 109 9.82 -6.79 5.68
CA ALA A 109 9.75 -5.33 5.73
C ALA A 109 8.29 -4.83 5.79
N VAL A 110 7.95 -4.14 6.87
CA VAL A 110 6.67 -3.43 7.07
C VAL A 110 6.96 -2.01 7.53
N VAL A 111 5.92 -1.18 7.67
CA VAL A 111 6.08 0.18 8.21
C VAL A 111 5.14 0.37 9.38
N SER A 112 5.66 0.83 10.51
CA SER A 112 4.87 1.11 11.71
C SER A 112 3.84 2.21 11.46
N GLY A 113 2.66 2.06 12.04
CA GLY A 113 1.54 2.97 11.85
C GLY A 113 1.84 4.42 12.25
N PRO A 114 2.58 4.73 13.34
CA PRO A 114 2.97 6.10 13.69
C PRO A 114 3.72 6.87 12.59
N SER A 115 4.35 6.18 11.63
CA SER A 115 4.94 6.83 10.44
C SER A 115 3.91 7.52 9.54
N PHE A 116 2.61 7.28 9.77
CA PHE A 116 1.48 7.84 9.01
C PHE A 116 0.62 8.79 9.84
N GLY A 117 1.02 9.12 11.05
CA GLY A 117 0.35 10.05 11.96
C GLY A 117 0.08 9.46 13.35
N ASP A 118 -0.33 10.34 14.27
CA ASP A 118 -0.44 10.05 15.71
C ASP A 118 -1.42 8.91 16.06
N PHE A 119 -2.45 8.71 15.24
CA PHE A 119 -3.43 7.65 15.43
C PHE A 119 -2.99 6.28 14.90
N GLY A 120 -1.78 6.19 14.34
CA GLY A 120 -1.25 4.97 13.75
C GLY A 120 -0.71 3.95 14.76
N GLU A 121 -0.57 4.29 16.04
CA GLU A 121 -0.08 3.34 17.06
C GLU A 121 -1.02 2.13 17.22
N GLY A 122 -0.44 0.95 17.29
CA GLY A 122 -1.16 -0.31 17.29
C GLY A 122 -1.54 -0.82 15.90
N TYR A 123 -0.92 -0.27 14.85
CA TYR A 123 -1.07 -0.70 13.46
C TYR A 123 0.27 -0.82 12.75
N ILE A 124 0.31 -1.66 11.71
CA ILE A 124 1.43 -1.74 10.76
C ILE A 124 0.89 -1.68 9.33
N ARG A 125 1.64 -1.08 8.41
CA ARG A 125 1.33 -1.11 6.98
C ARG A 125 2.11 -2.21 6.29
N VAL A 126 1.40 -3.10 5.61
CA VAL A 126 1.98 -4.18 4.80
C VAL A 126 1.62 -3.97 3.34
N SER A 127 2.62 -3.99 2.45
CA SER A 127 2.40 -3.94 1.01
C SER A 127 2.18 -5.36 0.46
N TYR A 128 1.16 -5.53 -0.39
CA TYR A 128 0.99 -6.77 -1.16
C TYR A 128 1.34 -6.61 -2.66
N ALA A 129 2.08 -5.54 -2.99
CA ALA A 129 2.65 -5.34 -4.33
C ALA A 129 3.87 -6.24 -4.57
N ASN A 130 3.70 -7.54 -4.39
CA ASN A 130 4.71 -8.57 -4.58
C ASN A 130 4.05 -9.82 -5.21
N ASN A 131 4.83 -10.79 -5.70
CA ASN A 131 4.26 -12.04 -6.19
C ASN A 131 3.65 -12.86 -5.04
N LEU A 132 2.66 -13.70 -5.38
CA LEU A 132 1.93 -14.48 -4.39
C LEU A 132 2.82 -15.50 -3.64
N THR A 133 3.88 -15.98 -4.26
CA THR A 133 4.85 -16.90 -3.64
C THR A 133 5.57 -16.23 -2.47
N ASN A 134 6.10 -15.03 -2.69
CA ASN A 134 6.78 -14.27 -1.63
C ASN A 134 5.79 -13.85 -0.51
N LEU A 135 4.55 -13.49 -0.86
CA LEU A 135 3.51 -13.18 0.13
C LEU A 135 3.17 -14.39 1.00
N LYS A 136 3.06 -15.57 0.40
CA LYS A 136 2.85 -16.84 1.12
C LYS A 136 4.02 -17.16 2.04
N GLU A 137 5.23 -16.99 1.57
CA GLU A 137 6.43 -17.21 2.37
C GLU A 137 6.51 -16.28 3.58
N ALA A 138 6.22 -14.99 3.40
CA ALA A 138 6.18 -14.03 4.50
C ALA A 138 5.11 -14.42 5.55
N ILE A 139 3.93 -14.81 5.12
CA ILE A 139 2.88 -15.28 6.04
C ILE A 139 3.30 -16.56 6.78
N ASN A 140 3.95 -17.51 6.11
CA ASN A 140 4.43 -18.72 6.75
C ASN A 140 5.47 -18.43 7.83
N ARG A 141 6.45 -17.56 7.55
CA ARG A 141 7.45 -17.12 8.54
C ARG A 141 6.78 -16.47 9.75
N LEU A 142 5.82 -15.58 9.51
CA LEU A 142 5.10 -14.88 10.57
C LEU A 142 4.28 -15.84 11.45
N LYS A 143 3.57 -16.80 10.86
CA LYS A 143 2.82 -17.81 11.61
C LYS A 143 3.73 -18.70 12.46
N ASN A 144 4.83 -19.19 11.91
CA ASN A 144 5.74 -20.08 12.60
C ASN A 144 6.43 -19.38 13.77
N HIS A 145 6.78 -18.11 13.64
CA HIS A 145 7.44 -17.35 14.72
C HIS A 145 6.51 -17.10 15.91
N LEU A 146 5.26 -16.73 15.66
CA LEU A 146 4.29 -16.43 16.72
C LEU A 146 3.65 -17.66 17.35
N MET A 147 3.86 -18.86 16.80
CA MET A 147 3.45 -20.13 17.43
C MET A 147 4.52 -20.71 18.39
N THR A 148 5.71 -20.12 18.42
CA THR A 148 6.84 -20.60 19.23
C THR A 148 7.08 -19.76 20.50
N GLU A 149 6.31 -18.69 20.72
CA GLU A 149 6.25 -17.91 21.97
C GLU A 149 4.90 -18.13 22.69
#